data_f48da900b92214361d31ffc37412863e
#
_entry.id   f48da900b92214361d31ffc37412863e
#
_cell.length_a   1.000
_cell.length_b   1.000
_cell.length_c   1.000
_cell.angle_alpha   90.00
_cell.angle_beta   90.00
_cell.angle_gamma   90.00
#
_symmetry.space_group_name_H-M   'P 1'
#
loop_
_entity.id
_entity.type
_entity.pdbx_description
1 polymer ?
#
loop_
_entity_poly.entity_id
_entity_poly.type
_entity_poly.pdbx_seq_one_letter_code
_entity_poly.pdbx_strand_id
1 'polypeptide(L)'
;MSIDGAAWEAALPGLLRYARTLTGDAEAANDLVQETVARGLDRVDQFRQGSSLATWLHSIMHNLAVDDARRRHEIPSGDLFRDAGDREVDDLEAKWRDDGYTVDSSAVIERAETREELRDGLARLPFIYRSAVVLHDAEGLTASELASVQEIGLPAAKQRIRRGRMMLVSALAAGTERREALKGVPMRCWDARAKVSDYLDGDLSANERLILEQHLQACPTCPPLYAGLVGTTAALGAWRDPDDVVPPQVIRRIRTH
;
A
#
# COMPACT_ATOMS: atom_id res chain seq x y z
N MET A 1 -26.43 -25.59 0.15
CA MET A 1 -26.67 -24.99 -1.19
C MET A 1 -25.31 -24.82 -1.85
N SER A 2 -25.07 -25.52 -2.96
CA SER A 2 -23.75 -25.43 -3.63
C SER A 2 -23.74 -24.16 -4.48
N ILE A 3 -22.80 -23.25 -4.19
CA ILE A 3 -22.55 -22.11 -5.06
C ILE A 3 -21.81 -22.66 -6.30
N ASP A 4 -22.26 -22.28 -7.49
CA ASP A 4 -21.64 -22.70 -8.74
C ASP A 4 -20.17 -22.30 -8.80
N GLY A 5 -19.29 -23.22 -9.19
CA GLY A 5 -17.86 -22.96 -9.39
C GLY A 5 -17.58 -21.78 -10.33
N ALA A 6 -18.42 -21.58 -11.34
CA ALA A 6 -18.32 -20.44 -12.25
C ALA A 6 -18.49 -19.09 -11.54
N ALA A 7 -19.32 -19.01 -10.48
CA ALA A 7 -19.47 -17.78 -9.69
C ALA A 7 -18.20 -17.45 -8.87
N TRP A 8 -17.51 -18.50 -8.39
CA TRP A 8 -16.22 -18.32 -7.72
C TRP A 8 -15.15 -17.81 -8.70
N GLU A 9 -15.04 -18.45 -9.86
CA GLU A 9 -14.07 -18.03 -10.88
C GLU A 9 -14.32 -16.59 -11.36
N ALA A 10 -15.58 -16.20 -11.52
CA ALA A 10 -15.94 -14.84 -11.92
C ALA A 10 -15.54 -13.76 -10.89
N ALA A 11 -15.44 -14.11 -9.61
CA ALA A 11 -15.02 -13.18 -8.55
C ALA A 11 -13.49 -12.98 -8.49
N LEU A 12 -12.69 -13.95 -8.94
CA LEU A 12 -11.23 -13.94 -8.78
C LEU A 12 -10.52 -12.71 -9.38
N PRO A 13 -10.86 -12.23 -10.59
CA PRO A 13 -10.18 -11.05 -11.16
C PRO A 13 -10.34 -9.79 -10.30
N GLY A 14 -11.54 -9.57 -9.75
CA GLY A 14 -11.81 -8.44 -8.84
C GLY A 14 -11.05 -8.58 -7.53
N LEU A 15 -11.07 -9.76 -6.92
CA LEU A 15 -10.31 -10.03 -5.71
C LEU A 15 -8.80 -9.81 -5.91
N LEU A 16 -8.23 -10.28 -7.02
CA LEU A 16 -6.80 -10.11 -7.30
C LEU A 16 -6.44 -8.63 -7.52
N ARG A 17 -7.29 -7.88 -8.23
CA ARG A 17 -7.09 -6.44 -8.43
C ARG A 17 -7.12 -5.69 -7.10
N TYR A 18 -8.10 -5.99 -6.26
CA TYR A 18 -8.22 -5.40 -4.93
C TYR A 18 -7.04 -5.77 -4.03
N ALA A 19 -6.67 -7.06 -3.97
CA ALA A 19 -5.52 -7.53 -3.20
C ALA A 19 -4.22 -6.81 -3.60
N ARG A 20 -3.93 -6.70 -4.91
CA ARG A 20 -2.75 -5.97 -5.42
C ARG A 20 -2.72 -4.51 -5.02
N THR A 21 -3.89 -3.88 -4.93
CA THR A 21 -3.98 -2.48 -4.50
C THR A 21 -3.72 -2.33 -3.00
N LEU A 22 -4.10 -3.32 -2.20
CA LEU A 22 -3.91 -3.27 -0.75
C LEU A 22 -2.49 -3.63 -0.33
N THR A 23 -1.88 -4.63 -0.96
CA THR A 23 -0.56 -5.15 -0.56
C THR A 23 0.61 -4.44 -1.26
N GLY A 24 0.40 -3.93 -2.48
CA GLY A 24 1.47 -3.35 -3.30
C GLY A 24 2.45 -4.37 -3.89
N ASP A 25 2.38 -5.62 -3.47
CA ASP A 25 3.24 -6.75 -3.87
C ASP A 25 2.43 -7.87 -4.51
N ALA A 26 2.98 -8.53 -5.52
CA ALA A 26 2.25 -9.55 -6.29
C ALA A 26 2.14 -10.88 -5.55
N GLU A 27 3.14 -11.27 -4.77
CA GLU A 27 3.16 -12.51 -4.00
C GLU A 27 2.19 -12.39 -2.82
N ALA A 28 2.31 -11.33 -2.04
CA ALA A 28 1.38 -11.03 -0.94
C ALA A 28 -0.07 -10.88 -1.42
N ALA A 29 -0.29 -10.35 -2.62
CA ALA A 29 -1.63 -10.28 -3.20
C ALA A 29 -2.20 -11.68 -3.53
N ASN A 30 -1.38 -12.57 -4.07
CA ASN A 30 -1.78 -13.94 -4.36
C ASN A 30 -2.11 -14.70 -3.07
N ASP A 31 -1.29 -14.56 -2.04
CA ASP A 31 -1.53 -15.18 -0.74
C ASP A 31 -2.83 -14.68 -0.10
N LEU A 32 -3.09 -13.38 -0.18
CA LEU A 32 -4.34 -12.79 0.32
C LEU A 32 -5.56 -13.32 -0.43
N VAL A 33 -5.47 -13.50 -1.75
CA VAL A 33 -6.55 -14.12 -2.55
C VAL A 33 -6.77 -15.57 -2.14
N GLN A 34 -5.70 -16.37 -2.01
CA GLN A 34 -5.79 -17.78 -1.61
C GLN A 34 -6.43 -17.92 -0.23
N GLU A 35 -5.98 -17.14 0.75
CA GLU A 35 -6.54 -17.14 2.10
C GLU A 35 -8.02 -16.70 2.10
N THR A 36 -8.37 -15.71 1.27
CA THR A 36 -9.76 -15.24 1.12
C THR A 36 -10.66 -16.35 0.58
N VAL A 37 -10.21 -17.04 -0.48
CA VAL A 37 -10.96 -18.15 -1.08
C VAL A 37 -11.09 -19.32 -0.10
N ALA A 38 -10.01 -19.71 0.58
CA ALA A 38 -10.04 -20.77 1.59
C ALA A 38 -11.06 -20.46 2.69
N ARG A 39 -11.01 -19.25 3.27
CA ARG A 39 -12.00 -18.84 4.30
C ARG A 39 -13.42 -18.74 3.76
N GLY A 40 -13.56 -18.32 2.51
CA GLY A 40 -14.86 -18.29 1.85
C GLY A 40 -15.46 -19.70 1.68
N LEU A 41 -14.66 -20.67 1.26
CA LEU A 41 -15.08 -22.08 1.14
C LEU A 41 -15.46 -22.67 2.51
N ASP A 42 -14.65 -22.43 3.54
CA ASP A 42 -14.92 -22.91 4.90
C ASP A 42 -16.20 -22.31 5.51
N ARG A 43 -16.60 -21.12 5.04
CA ARG A 43 -17.76 -20.39 5.57
C ARG A 43 -18.91 -20.26 4.58
N VAL A 44 -18.91 -21.05 3.53
CA VAL A 44 -19.91 -20.97 2.46
C VAL A 44 -21.35 -21.11 2.98
N ASP A 45 -21.57 -21.89 4.04
CA ASP A 45 -22.87 -22.05 4.69
C ASP A 45 -23.35 -20.76 5.40
N GLN A 46 -22.46 -19.81 5.68
CA GLN A 46 -22.79 -18.51 6.26
C GLN A 46 -23.15 -17.47 5.20
N PHE A 47 -22.86 -17.75 3.92
CA PHE A 47 -23.23 -16.87 2.83
C PHE A 47 -24.75 -16.78 2.70
N ARG A 48 -25.28 -15.60 2.99
CA ARG A 48 -26.70 -15.30 2.83
C ARG A 48 -26.90 -14.49 1.54
N GLN A 49 -27.92 -14.80 0.78
CA GLN A 49 -28.21 -14.16 -0.53
C GLN A 49 -28.61 -12.67 -0.43
N GLY A 50 -28.20 -11.96 0.62
CA GLY A 50 -28.41 -10.51 0.78
C GLY A 50 -27.37 -9.64 0.03
N SER A 51 -26.30 -10.26 -0.49
CA SER A 51 -25.25 -9.60 -1.27
C SER A 51 -24.73 -10.54 -2.37
N SER A 52 -23.99 -10.02 -3.33
CA SER A 52 -23.30 -10.88 -4.31
C SER A 52 -22.18 -11.70 -3.63
N LEU A 53 -21.83 -12.85 -4.23
CA LEU A 53 -20.68 -13.64 -3.77
C LEU A 53 -19.39 -12.77 -3.78
N ALA A 54 -19.20 -11.96 -4.81
CA ALA A 54 -18.05 -11.06 -4.91
C ALA A 54 -18.01 -10.06 -3.76
N THR A 55 -19.13 -9.40 -3.43
CA THR A 55 -19.22 -8.47 -2.29
C THR A 55 -18.89 -9.16 -0.96
N TRP A 56 -19.40 -10.38 -0.76
CA TRP A 56 -19.10 -11.16 0.44
C TRP A 56 -17.62 -11.55 0.53
N LEU A 57 -17.02 -11.98 -0.58
CA LEU A 57 -15.58 -12.30 -0.61
C LEU A 57 -14.72 -11.05 -0.41
N HIS A 58 -15.13 -9.89 -0.93
CA HIS A 58 -14.47 -8.63 -0.65
C HIS A 58 -14.50 -8.26 0.84
N SER A 59 -15.59 -8.59 1.57
CA SER A 59 -15.63 -8.37 3.02
C SER A 59 -14.64 -9.27 3.77
N ILE A 60 -14.53 -10.54 3.39
CA ILE A 60 -13.54 -11.46 3.96
C ILE A 60 -12.12 -10.93 3.70
N MET A 61 -11.82 -10.55 2.46
CA MET A 61 -10.50 -10.02 2.07
C MET A 61 -10.18 -8.72 2.80
N HIS A 62 -11.15 -7.81 2.91
CA HIS A 62 -10.97 -6.54 3.62
C HIS A 62 -10.57 -6.77 5.07
N ASN A 63 -11.27 -7.65 5.77
CA ASN A 63 -10.97 -7.96 7.17
C ASN A 63 -9.58 -8.60 7.33
N LEU A 64 -9.19 -9.51 6.43
CA LEU A 64 -7.84 -10.07 6.40
C LEU A 64 -6.77 -8.99 6.22
N ALA A 65 -6.98 -8.10 5.27
CA ALA A 65 -6.04 -7.02 4.96
C ALA A 65 -5.97 -5.99 6.11
N VAL A 66 -7.10 -5.69 6.77
CA VAL A 66 -7.13 -4.83 7.97
C VAL A 66 -6.32 -5.44 9.10
N ASP A 67 -6.49 -6.75 9.37
CA ASP A 67 -5.75 -7.45 10.41
C ASP A 67 -4.25 -7.47 10.12
N ASP A 68 -3.87 -7.61 8.85
CA ASP A 68 -2.48 -7.56 8.42
C ASP A 68 -1.90 -6.12 8.51
N ALA A 69 -2.63 -5.12 8.04
CA ALA A 69 -2.23 -3.72 8.16
C ALA A 69 -2.10 -3.26 9.62
N ARG A 70 -2.92 -3.79 10.53
CA ARG A 70 -2.77 -3.57 11.98
C ARG A 70 -1.50 -4.20 12.52
N ARG A 71 -1.19 -5.42 12.11
CA ARG A 71 0.07 -6.08 12.51
C ARG A 71 1.30 -5.32 12.05
N ARG A 72 1.25 -4.71 10.86
CA ARG A 72 2.32 -3.87 10.31
C ARG A 72 2.31 -2.42 10.82
N HIS A 73 1.41 -2.08 11.75
CA HIS A 73 1.23 -0.73 12.30
C HIS A 73 0.88 0.35 11.25
N GLU A 74 0.36 -0.05 10.11
CA GLU A 74 -0.17 0.88 9.09
C GLU A 74 -1.52 1.50 9.49
N ILE A 75 -2.24 0.82 10.39
CA ILE A 75 -3.51 1.29 10.97
C ILE A 75 -3.37 1.27 12.49
N PRO A 76 -3.64 2.39 13.20
CA PRO A 76 -3.58 2.43 14.64
C PRO A 76 -4.51 1.42 15.30
N SER A 77 -4.02 0.73 16.34
CA SER A 77 -4.82 -0.17 17.16
C SER A 77 -5.86 0.64 17.95
N GLY A 78 -7.12 0.53 17.65
CA GLY A 78 -8.20 1.16 18.38
C GLY A 78 -9.13 2.06 17.59
N ASP A 79 -8.74 2.44 16.37
CA ASP A 79 -9.50 3.39 15.57
C ASP A 79 -9.62 2.98 14.09
N LEU A 80 -10.39 1.90 13.83
CA LEU A 80 -10.93 1.68 12.47
C LEU A 80 -11.85 2.82 12.03
N PHE A 81 -12.26 3.68 12.96
CA PHE A 81 -13.26 4.71 12.79
C PHE A 81 -12.69 6.13 12.86
N ARG A 82 -11.49 6.32 13.41
CA ARG A 82 -10.74 7.56 13.37
C ARG A 82 -9.68 7.48 12.28
N ASP A 83 -9.77 8.42 11.37
CA ASP A 83 -8.89 8.53 10.22
C ASP A 83 -7.43 8.81 10.69
N ALA A 84 -6.58 7.77 10.69
CA ALA A 84 -5.15 8.01 10.75
C ALA A 84 -4.77 8.87 9.53
N GLY A 85 -4.48 10.13 9.78
CA GLY A 85 -4.26 11.13 8.72
C GLY A 85 -5.29 12.25 8.69
N ASP A 86 -6.14 12.39 9.69
CA ASP A 86 -7.19 13.42 9.74
C ASP A 86 -6.65 14.83 9.42
N ARG A 87 -5.46 15.19 9.88
CA ARG A 87 -4.86 16.50 9.60
C ARG A 87 -4.54 16.67 8.11
N GLU A 88 -3.89 15.70 7.48
CA GLU A 88 -3.55 15.79 6.04
C GLU A 88 -4.81 15.80 5.17
N VAL A 89 -5.84 15.05 5.59
CA VAL A 89 -7.14 15.04 4.91
C VAL A 89 -7.89 16.33 5.11
N ASP A 90 -7.88 16.89 6.31
CA ASP A 90 -8.53 18.17 6.62
C ASP A 90 -7.82 19.34 5.91
N ASP A 91 -6.49 19.33 5.85
CA ASP A 91 -5.72 20.31 5.08
C ASP A 91 -6.02 20.20 3.58
N LEU A 92 -6.16 18.99 3.06
CA LEU A 92 -6.56 18.77 1.68
C LEU A 92 -7.99 19.23 1.42
N GLU A 93 -8.93 18.94 2.32
CA GLU A 93 -10.30 19.45 2.21
C GLU A 93 -10.35 20.99 2.27
N ALA A 94 -9.54 21.60 3.12
CA ALA A 94 -9.41 23.06 3.18
C ALA A 94 -8.90 23.61 1.84
N LYS A 95 -7.87 22.98 1.26
CA LYS A 95 -7.35 23.33 -0.06
C LYS A 95 -8.41 23.21 -1.17
N TRP A 96 -9.23 22.16 -1.14
CA TRP A 96 -10.31 21.97 -2.10
C TRP A 96 -11.51 22.92 -1.91
N ARG A 97 -11.60 23.57 -0.74
CA ARG A 97 -12.62 24.63 -0.48
C ARG A 97 -12.15 26.01 -0.92
N ASP A 98 -10.87 26.16 -1.22
CA ASP A 98 -10.33 27.41 -1.75
C ASP A 98 -10.78 27.59 -3.21
N ASP A 99 -11.50 28.66 -3.50
CA ASP A 99 -12.01 28.97 -4.83
C ASP A 99 -10.91 29.19 -5.87
N GLY A 100 -9.69 29.47 -5.43
CA GLY A 100 -8.49 29.57 -6.28
C GLY A 100 -7.83 28.24 -6.60
N TYR A 101 -8.20 27.15 -5.90
CA TYR A 101 -7.58 25.85 -6.14
C TYR A 101 -8.08 25.19 -7.42
N THR A 102 -7.16 24.83 -8.27
CA THR A 102 -7.43 24.07 -9.49
C THR A 102 -6.33 23.06 -9.76
N VAL A 103 -6.62 22.08 -10.63
CA VAL A 103 -5.66 21.10 -11.11
C VAL A 103 -5.70 21.06 -12.65
N ASP A 104 -4.60 20.69 -13.28
CA ASP A 104 -4.61 20.36 -14.71
C ASP A 104 -5.34 19.03 -14.92
N SER A 105 -6.61 19.14 -15.32
CA SER A 105 -7.48 17.99 -15.53
C SER A 105 -6.97 17.05 -16.63
N SER A 106 -6.35 17.60 -17.69
CA SER A 106 -5.80 16.79 -18.79
C SER A 106 -4.64 15.92 -18.30
N ALA A 107 -3.74 16.51 -17.54
CA ALA A 107 -2.61 15.78 -16.94
C ALA A 107 -3.08 14.72 -15.91
N VAL A 108 -4.12 15.01 -15.13
CA VAL A 108 -4.70 14.04 -14.18
C VAL A 108 -5.32 12.86 -14.93
N ILE A 109 -6.08 13.10 -16.01
CA ILE A 109 -6.72 12.05 -16.81
C ILE A 109 -5.67 11.19 -17.50
N GLU A 110 -4.70 11.78 -18.21
CA GLU A 110 -3.61 11.06 -18.86
C GLU A 110 -2.88 10.12 -17.89
N ARG A 111 -2.69 10.57 -16.66
CA ARG A 111 -2.05 9.76 -15.61
C ARG A 111 -2.93 8.67 -15.05
N ALA A 112 -4.23 8.95 -14.89
CA ALA A 112 -5.18 7.93 -14.47
C ALA A 112 -5.29 6.80 -15.49
N GLU A 113 -5.07 7.08 -16.79
CA GLU A 113 -5.00 6.07 -17.86
C GLU A 113 -3.73 5.21 -17.78
N THR A 114 -2.67 5.73 -17.18
CA THR A 114 -1.41 4.99 -17.00
C THR A 114 -1.47 4.11 -15.76
N ARG A 115 -1.49 2.80 -15.95
CA ARG A 115 -1.65 1.80 -14.87
C ARG A 115 -0.65 1.98 -13.73
N GLU A 116 0.61 2.33 -14.05
CA GLU A 116 1.65 2.53 -13.03
C GLU A 116 1.40 3.77 -12.19
N GLU A 117 1.01 4.87 -12.82
CA GLU A 117 0.76 6.14 -12.12
C GLU A 117 -0.50 6.08 -11.27
N LEU A 118 -1.54 5.42 -11.78
CA LEU A 118 -2.74 5.17 -10.99
C LEU A 118 -2.42 4.33 -9.74
N ARG A 119 -1.57 3.30 -9.88
CA ARG A 119 -1.13 2.49 -8.72
C ARG A 119 -0.28 3.31 -7.74
N ASP A 120 0.65 4.12 -8.23
CA ASP A 120 1.45 5.02 -7.39
C ASP A 120 0.57 6.06 -6.67
N GLY A 121 -0.41 6.62 -7.37
CA GLY A 121 -1.41 7.51 -6.78
C GLY A 121 -2.21 6.83 -5.68
N LEU A 122 -2.74 5.63 -5.94
CA LEU A 122 -3.50 4.84 -4.96
C LEU A 122 -2.64 4.43 -3.75
N ALA A 123 -1.38 4.07 -3.95
CA ALA A 123 -0.46 3.67 -2.88
C ALA A 123 -0.19 4.81 -1.87
N ARG A 124 -0.36 6.06 -2.26
CA ARG A 124 -0.21 7.23 -1.39
C ARG A 124 -1.41 7.51 -0.52
N LEU A 125 -2.57 6.93 -0.83
CA LEU A 125 -3.75 7.08 -0.01
C LEU A 125 -3.64 6.23 1.25
N PRO A 126 -4.07 6.73 2.42
CA PRO A 126 -4.27 5.88 3.59
C PRO A 126 -5.16 4.69 3.26
N PHE A 127 -4.90 3.55 3.90
CA PHE A 127 -5.53 2.26 3.62
C PHE A 127 -7.06 2.35 3.46
N ILE A 128 -7.74 3.02 4.38
CA ILE A 128 -9.22 3.12 4.41
C ILE A 128 -9.80 3.84 3.20
N TYR A 129 -9.14 4.92 2.73
CA TYR A 129 -9.56 5.69 1.55
C TYR A 129 -9.21 4.98 0.26
N ARG A 130 -8.01 4.37 0.19
CA ARG A 130 -7.58 3.53 -0.93
C ARG A 130 -8.53 2.37 -1.14
N SER A 131 -8.85 1.64 -0.08
CA SER A 131 -9.83 0.55 -0.07
C SER A 131 -11.21 1.02 -0.56
N ALA A 132 -11.69 2.16 -0.06
CA ALA A 132 -13.01 2.69 -0.43
C ALA A 132 -13.11 3.04 -1.92
N VAL A 133 -12.12 3.73 -2.47
CA VAL A 133 -12.09 4.10 -3.90
C VAL A 133 -12.03 2.87 -4.78
N VAL A 134 -11.17 1.89 -4.45
CA VAL A 134 -11.03 0.70 -5.29
C VAL A 134 -12.28 -0.16 -5.26
N LEU A 135 -12.86 -0.43 -4.09
CA LEU A 135 -14.09 -1.22 -4.00
C LEU A 135 -15.27 -0.54 -4.72
N HIS A 136 -15.38 0.78 -4.63
CA HIS A 136 -16.48 1.51 -5.24
C HIS A 136 -16.26 1.77 -6.75
N ASP A 137 -15.13 2.33 -7.14
CA ASP A 137 -14.90 2.82 -8.50
C ASP A 137 -14.33 1.77 -9.44
N ALA A 138 -13.53 0.79 -8.93
CA ALA A 138 -12.95 -0.25 -9.76
C ALA A 138 -13.70 -1.58 -9.68
N GLU A 139 -14.25 -1.94 -8.51
CA GLU A 139 -15.02 -3.18 -8.33
C GLU A 139 -16.54 -2.97 -8.44
N GLY A 140 -17.00 -1.73 -8.54
CA GLY A 140 -18.41 -1.39 -8.82
C GLY A 140 -19.34 -1.58 -7.62
N LEU A 141 -18.85 -1.69 -6.40
CA LEU A 141 -19.69 -1.79 -5.21
C LEU A 141 -20.45 -0.47 -5.01
N THR A 142 -21.73 -0.58 -4.67
CA THR A 142 -22.50 0.57 -4.19
C THR A 142 -21.95 1.08 -2.85
N ALA A 143 -22.24 2.33 -2.51
CA ALA A 143 -21.84 2.88 -1.19
C ALA A 143 -22.45 2.08 -0.01
N SER A 144 -23.60 1.43 -0.22
CA SER A 144 -24.21 0.57 0.79
C SER A 144 -23.46 -0.75 0.97
N GLU A 145 -23.03 -1.36 -0.13
CA GLU A 145 -22.21 -2.58 -0.09
C GLU A 145 -20.84 -2.28 0.50
N LEU A 146 -20.21 -1.15 0.11
CA LEU A 146 -18.97 -0.69 0.73
C LEU A 146 -19.13 -0.49 2.25
N ALA A 147 -20.23 0.12 2.69
CA ALA A 147 -20.53 0.29 4.11
C ALA A 147 -20.57 -1.05 4.83
N SER A 148 -21.16 -2.07 4.20
CA SER A 148 -21.21 -3.44 4.73
C SER A 148 -19.83 -4.10 4.76
N VAL A 149 -19.04 -3.95 3.69
CA VAL A 149 -17.67 -4.52 3.60
C VAL A 149 -16.75 -3.92 4.65
N GLN A 150 -16.81 -2.61 4.87
CA GLN A 150 -15.95 -1.90 5.82
C GLN A 150 -16.54 -1.81 7.24
N GLU A 151 -17.72 -2.41 7.49
CA GLU A 151 -18.44 -2.40 8.78
C GLU A 151 -18.67 -0.98 9.33
N ILE A 152 -19.07 -0.05 8.46
CA ILE A 152 -19.32 1.37 8.79
C ILE A 152 -20.72 1.80 8.36
N GLY A 153 -21.17 2.96 8.85
CA GLY A 153 -22.42 3.56 8.39
C GLY A 153 -22.34 4.11 6.96
N LEU A 154 -23.47 4.12 6.25
CA LEU A 154 -23.58 4.67 4.89
C LEU A 154 -23.03 6.10 4.74
N PRO A 155 -23.27 7.05 5.70
CA PRO A 155 -22.67 8.39 5.61
C PRO A 155 -21.13 8.34 5.63
N ALA A 156 -20.53 7.50 6.48
CA ALA A 156 -19.09 7.34 6.56
C ALA A 156 -18.52 6.71 5.27
N ALA A 157 -19.20 5.72 4.68
CA ALA A 157 -18.80 5.13 3.42
C ALA A 157 -18.77 6.19 2.29
N LYS A 158 -19.83 7.00 2.18
CA LYS A 158 -19.89 8.10 1.21
C LYS A 158 -18.77 9.13 1.43
N GLN A 159 -18.47 9.44 2.68
CA GLN A 159 -17.37 10.34 3.02
C GLN A 159 -16.01 9.76 2.64
N ARG A 160 -15.76 8.46 2.93
CA ARG A 160 -14.51 7.78 2.52
C ARG A 160 -14.32 7.77 1.00
N ILE A 161 -15.37 7.49 0.24
CA ILE A 161 -15.32 7.56 -1.23
C ILE A 161 -14.95 8.96 -1.67
N ARG A 162 -15.65 9.99 -1.17
CA ARG A 162 -15.41 11.40 -1.53
C ARG A 162 -13.96 11.82 -1.22
N ARG A 163 -13.52 11.60 0.01
CA ARG A 163 -12.15 11.94 0.46
C ARG A 163 -11.10 11.16 -0.32
N GLY A 164 -11.30 9.88 -0.54
CA GLY A 164 -10.38 9.05 -1.32
C GLY A 164 -10.23 9.53 -2.77
N ARG A 165 -11.32 9.93 -3.43
CA ARG A 165 -11.27 10.52 -4.78
C ARG A 165 -10.51 11.84 -4.80
N MET A 166 -10.77 12.73 -3.84
CA MET A 166 -10.03 13.99 -3.70
C MET A 166 -8.54 13.76 -3.53
N MET A 167 -8.16 12.83 -2.66
CA MET A 167 -6.76 12.46 -2.42
C MET A 167 -6.12 11.88 -3.68
N LEU A 168 -6.82 11.01 -4.41
CA LEU A 168 -6.30 10.42 -5.64
C LEU A 168 -6.05 11.48 -6.72
N VAL A 169 -7.01 12.37 -6.96
CA VAL A 169 -6.85 13.49 -7.90
C VAL A 169 -5.66 14.36 -7.52
N SER A 170 -5.52 14.71 -6.23
CA SER A 170 -4.41 15.52 -5.74
C SER A 170 -3.07 14.80 -5.88
N ALA A 171 -3.03 13.49 -5.61
CA ALA A 171 -1.82 12.68 -5.80
C ALA A 171 -1.40 12.58 -7.28
N LEU A 172 -2.37 12.43 -8.17
CA LEU A 172 -2.13 12.44 -9.62
C LEU A 172 -1.71 13.84 -10.11
N ALA A 173 -2.31 14.91 -9.64
CA ALA A 173 -1.94 16.29 -9.98
C ALA A 173 -0.52 16.64 -9.52
N ALA A 174 -0.18 16.34 -8.27
CA ALA A 174 1.14 16.58 -7.70
C ALA A 174 2.25 15.78 -8.41
N GLY A 175 1.90 14.69 -9.06
CA GLY A 175 2.85 13.91 -9.84
C GLY A 175 3.38 14.66 -11.08
N THR A 176 2.75 15.75 -11.61
CA THR A 176 3.28 16.56 -12.75
C THR A 176 4.55 17.29 -12.37
N GLU A 177 4.53 18.00 -11.28
CA GLU A 177 5.72 18.70 -10.77
C GLU A 177 6.87 17.73 -10.50
N ARG A 178 6.53 16.58 -9.91
CA ARG A 178 7.51 15.53 -9.63
C ARG A 178 8.07 14.89 -10.89
N ARG A 179 7.25 14.68 -11.93
CA ARG A 179 7.70 14.11 -13.20
C ARG A 179 8.67 15.05 -13.92
N GLU A 180 8.36 16.36 -13.95
CA GLU A 180 9.28 17.35 -14.51
C GLU A 180 10.60 17.39 -13.72
N ALA A 181 10.52 17.31 -12.37
CA ALA A 181 11.71 17.25 -11.53
C ALA A 181 12.54 15.96 -11.72
N LEU A 182 11.90 14.87 -12.16
CA LEU A 182 12.56 13.58 -12.43
C LEU A 182 12.90 13.38 -13.91
N LYS A 183 12.62 14.35 -14.76
CA LYS A 183 12.92 14.26 -16.19
C LYS A 183 14.43 14.13 -16.43
N GLY A 184 14.81 13.05 -17.09
CA GLY A 184 16.23 12.73 -17.34
C GLY A 184 16.94 12.01 -16.18
N VAL A 185 16.26 11.74 -15.06
CA VAL A 185 16.80 10.90 -13.99
C VAL A 185 16.79 9.44 -14.47
N PRO A 186 17.94 8.76 -14.52
CA PRO A 186 17.99 7.36 -14.93
C PRO A 186 17.32 6.48 -13.86
N MET A 187 16.57 5.50 -14.27
CA MET A 187 15.86 4.60 -13.37
C MET A 187 14.69 5.29 -12.61
N ARG A 188 13.66 4.54 -12.29
CA ARG A 188 12.56 5.04 -11.45
C ARG A 188 12.95 5.03 -9.97
N CYS A 189 12.39 5.94 -9.17
CA CYS A 189 12.67 6.01 -7.74
C CYS A 189 12.39 4.69 -7.00
N TRP A 190 11.34 3.97 -7.40
CA TRP A 190 11.01 2.68 -6.80
C TRP A 190 12.10 1.64 -7.07
N ASP A 191 12.54 1.52 -8.31
CA ASP A 191 13.58 0.58 -8.71
C ASP A 191 14.92 0.93 -8.03
N ALA A 192 15.21 2.23 -7.91
CA ALA A 192 16.39 2.71 -7.18
C ALA A 192 16.33 2.33 -5.68
N ARG A 193 15.18 2.54 -5.04
CA ARG A 193 14.98 2.21 -3.61
C ARG A 193 15.07 0.71 -3.35
N ALA A 194 14.55 -0.12 -4.25
CA ALA A 194 14.63 -1.58 -4.13
C ALA A 194 16.08 -2.10 -4.16
N LYS A 195 16.98 -1.38 -4.85
CA LYS A 195 18.39 -1.75 -5.01
C LYS A 195 19.32 -1.20 -3.93
N VAL A 196 18.83 -0.38 -3.01
CA VAL A 196 19.70 0.29 -2.02
C VAL A 196 20.32 -0.71 -1.05
N SER A 197 19.61 -1.75 -0.62
CA SER A 197 20.17 -2.79 0.26
C SER A 197 21.30 -3.52 -0.43
N ASP A 198 21.06 -4.03 -1.64
CA ASP A 198 22.08 -4.73 -2.43
C ASP A 198 23.30 -3.85 -2.73
N TYR A 199 23.09 -2.52 -2.87
CA TYR A 199 24.17 -1.55 -3.03
C TYR A 199 25.04 -1.45 -1.77
N LEU A 200 24.40 -1.40 -0.57
CA LEU A 200 25.11 -1.33 0.70
C LEU A 200 25.89 -2.62 0.98
N ASP A 201 25.33 -3.74 0.59
CA ASP A 201 25.93 -5.08 0.78
C ASP A 201 27.00 -5.39 -0.30
N GLY A 202 27.09 -4.56 -1.36
CA GLY A 202 28.06 -4.73 -2.44
C GLY A 202 27.64 -5.75 -3.49
N ASP A 203 26.40 -6.18 -3.52
CA ASP A 203 25.86 -7.25 -4.36
C ASP A 203 25.44 -6.80 -5.78
N LEU A 204 25.47 -5.49 -6.07
CA LEU A 204 25.14 -4.98 -7.38
C LEU A 204 26.29 -5.16 -8.38
N SER A 205 25.93 -5.48 -9.63
CA SER A 205 26.86 -5.41 -10.76
C SER A 205 27.36 -3.97 -10.99
N ALA A 206 28.53 -3.83 -11.62
CA ALA A 206 29.14 -2.51 -11.90
C ALA A 206 28.20 -1.57 -12.69
N ASN A 207 27.42 -2.12 -13.63
CA ASN A 207 26.45 -1.34 -14.40
C ASN A 207 25.26 -0.88 -13.58
N GLU A 208 24.69 -1.76 -12.76
CA GLU A 208 23.57 -1.43 -11.87
C GLU A 208 23.97 -0.38 -10.83
N ARG A 209 25.16 -0.53 -10.26
CA ARG A 209 25.75 0.44 -9.35
C ARG A 209 25.87 1.83 -10.00
N LEU A 210 26.43 1.89 -11.21
CA LEU A 210 26.57 3.15 -11.95
C LEU A 210 25.22 3.83 -12.19
N ILE A 211 24.21 3.08 -12.63
CA ILE A 211 22.86 3.61 -12.89
C ILE A 211 22.21 4.11 -11.59
N LEU A 212 22.37 3.38 -10.49
CA LEU A 212 21.86 3.80 -9.17
C LEU A 212 22.56 5.07 -8.68
N GLU A 213 23.88 5.16 -8.80
CA GLU A 213 24.65 6.34 -8.42
C GLU A 213 24.25 7.58 -9.25
N GLN A 214 24.03 7.41 -10.55
CA GLN A 214 23.51 8.49 -11.42
C GLN A 214 22.08 8.91 -10.99
N HIS A 215 21.23 7.94 -10.61
CA HIS A 215 19.92 8.26 -10.07
C HIS A 215 20.04 9.07 -8.77
N LEU A 216 20.88 8.66 -7.83
CA LEU A 216 21.08 9.36 -6.57
C LEU A 216 21.66 10.78 -6.75
N GLN A 217 22.47 11.00 -7.78
CA GLN A 217 22.99 12.35 -8.11
C GLN A 217 21.92 13.28 -8.67
N ALA A 218 20.98 12.74 -9.46
CA ALA A 218 20.00 13.54 -10.18
C ALA A 218 18.62 13.61 -9.49
N CYS A 219 18.29 12.66 -8.62
CA CYS A 219 16.97 12.58 -7.99
C CYS A 219 16.88 13.48 -6.73
N PRO A 220 15.87 14.36 -6.62
CA PRO A 220 15.74 15.23 -5.45
C PRO A 220 15.23 14.51 -4.19
N THR A 221 14.67 13.30 -4.31
CA THR A 221 13.97 12.63 -3.21
C THR A 221 14.66 11.38 -2.65
N CYS A 222 15.49 10.70 -3.44
CA CYS A 222 16.14 9.45 -3.01
C CYS A 222 17.40 9.65 -2.15
N PRO A 223 18.24 10.67 -2.34
CA PRO A 223 19.45 10.85 -1.52
C PRO A 223 19.21 10.95 -0.02
N PRO A 224 18.19 11.69 0.49
CA PRO A 224 17.93 11.74 1.93
C PRO A 224 17.53 10.38 2.51
N LEU A 225 16.76 9.58 1.78
CA LEU A 225 16.37 8.22 2.20
C LEU A 225 17.59 7.29 2.23
N TYR A 226 18.44 7.38 1.21
CA TYR A 226 19.69 6.62 1.16
C TYR A 226 20.62 7.00 2.31
N ALA A 227 20.81 8.29 2.58
CA ALA A 227 21.62 8.76 3.70
C ALA A 227 21.09 8.25 5.06
N GLY A 228 19.77 8.22 5.25
CA GLY A 228 19.13 7.64 6.42
C GLY A 228 19.43 6.15 6.59
N LEU A 229 19.35 5.37 5.51
CA LEU A 229 19.69 3.95 5.53
C LEU A 229 21.16 3.71 5.86
N VAL A 230 22.06 4.41 5.20
CA VAL A 230 23.52 4.33 5.46
C VAL A 230 23.82 4.66 6.92
N GLY A 231 23.25 5.76 7.43
CA GLY A 231 23.47 6.17 8.81
C GLY A 231 22.96 5.15 9.83
N THR A 232 21.79 4.58 9.60
CA THR A 232 21.20 3.55 10.47
C THR A 232 22.02 2.26 10.43
N THR A 233 22.42 1.81 9.24
CA THR A 233 23.26 0.60 9.08
C THR A 233 24.62 0.78 9.75
N ALA A 234 25.24 1.96 9.60
CA ALA A 234 26.50 2.28 10.25
C ALA A 234 26.37 2.29 11.80
N ALA A 235 25.28 2.86 12.31
CA ALA A 235 24.98 2.87 13.74
C ALA A 235 24.80 1.45 14.30
N LEU A 236 24.09 0.59 13.59
CA LEU A 236 23.92 -0.83 13.95
C LEU A 236 25.25 -1.58 13.91
N GLY A 237 26.07 -1.34 12.88
CA GLY A 237 27.41 -1.95 12.77
C GLY A 237 28.37 -1.53 13.89
N ALA A 238 28.18 -0.32 14.41
CA ALA A 238 28.94 0.22 15.54
C ALA A 238 28.35 -0.13 16.91
N TRP A 239 27.13 -0.66 16.94
CA TRP A 239 26.46 -0.97 18.19
C TRP A 239 27.21 -2.08 18.94
N ARG A 240 27.60 -1.75 20.15
CA ARG A 240 28.22 -2.65 21.13
C ARG A 240 27.54 -2.38 22.46
N ASP A 241 26.81 -3.35 22.96
CA ASP A 241 26.27 -3.28 24.31
C ASP A 241 27.41 -3.66 25.30
N PRO A 242 27.80 -2.80 26.24
CA PRO A 242 28.80 -3.16 27.25
C PRO A 242 28.37 -4.33 28.14
N ASP A 243 27.06 -4.63 28.20
CA ASP A 243 26.51 -5.74 28.95
C ASP A 243 26.44 -7.06 28.13
N ASP A 244 26.76 -7.04 26.82
CA ASP A 244 26.88 -8.21 25.95
C ASP A 244 28.12 -9.07 26.27
N VAL A 245 28.23 -9.48 27.53
CA VAL A 245 29.30 -10.36 27.97
C VAL A 245 28.84 -11.83 27.84
N VAL A 246 29.44 -12.56 26.91
CA VAL A 246 29.18 -14.00 26.78
C VAL A 246 29.53 -14.72 28.08
N PRO A 247 28.58 -15.39 28.76
CA PRO A 247 28.82 -16.04 30.02
C PRO A 247 29.98 -17.06 29.92
N PRO A 248 30.93 -17.08 30.86
CA PRO A 248 32.11 -17.96 30.80
C PRO A 248 31.80 -19.46 30.67
N GLN A 249 30.63 -19.89 31.15
CA GLN A 249 30.14 -21.26 30.98
C GLN A 249 29.83 -21.61 29.52
N VAL A 250 29.33 -20.66 28.71
CA VAL A 250 29.08 -20.89 27.28
C VAL A 250 30.39 -21.02 26.52
N ILE A 251 31.37 -20.17 26.83
CA ILE A 251 32.72 -20.23 26.24
C ILE A 251 33.41 -21.57 26.57
N ARG A 252 33.27 -22.04 27.82
CA ARG A 252 33.82 -23.35 28.22
C ARG A 252 33.20 -24.51 27.45
N ARG A 253 31.87 -24.45 27.21
CA ARG A 253 31.12 -25.50 26.50
C ARG A 253 31.54 -25.62 25.03
N ILE A 254 31.87 -24.50 24.38
CA ILE A 254 32.37 -24.48 23.00
C ILE A 254 33.80 -25.05 22.89
N ARG A 255 34.63 -24.82 23.91
CA ARG A 255 36.03 -25.31 23.92
C ARG A 255 36.20 -26.78 24.29
N THR A 256 35.14 -27.44 24.76
CA THR A 256 35.11 -28.86 25.13
C THR A 256 34.50 -29.77 24.08
N HIS A 257 34.11 -29.21 22.93
CA HIS A 257 33.68 -29.93 21.72
C HIS A 257 34.67 -29.69 20.58
#